data_53fa428e14b48de01b9f4ae8a26def82
#
_entry.id   53fa428e14b48de01b9f4ae8a26def82
#
_cell.length_a   1.000
_cell.length_b   1.000
_cell.length_c   1.000
_cell.angle_alpha   90.00
_cell.angle_beta   90.00
_cell.angle_gamma   90.00
#
_symmetry.space_group_name_H-M   'P 1'
#
loop_
_entity.id
_entity.type
_entity.pdbx_description
1 polymer ?
#
loop_
_entity_poly.entity_id
_entity_poly.type
_entity_poly.pdbx_seq_one_letter_code
_entity_poly.pdbx_strand_id
1 'polypeptide(L)'
;LRAWMPLVMDGRALDQPMAATRVARGTDINFGALTRALLDGVDVRLGHQVRGLERGWAGWCVEARDGAGQSISFEAPFVFLGAGGGSLPLLQRSGIAEAKPYGAFPVSGQWLICRNPAVIAAHDAKVYGKAAVGAPPMSVPHLDTRWIDGERALLFGPYAGFSTRFLKRGSLLDLPRSVRTSNLLPSLQVGARNFDLVRYLVGQVLQTKEQRLATLRQFLPE
;
A
#
# COMPACT_ATOMS: atom_id res chain seq x y z
N LEU A 1 16.20 -5.62 25.88
CA LEU A 1 15.67 -5.82 24.51
C LEU A 1 14.92 -7.15 24.41
N ARG A 2 15.44 -8.28 24.96
CA ARG A 2 14.77 -9.60 24.90
C ARG A 2 13.33 -9.56 25.43
N ALA A 3 13.05 -8.80 26.50
CA ALA A 3 11.69 -8.66 27.03
C ALA A 3 10.74 -7.84 26.12
N TRP A 4 11.25 -7.04 25.22
CA TRP A 4 10.43 -6.22 24.32
C TRP A 4 10.17 -6.87 22.96
N MET A 5 11.16 -7.61 22.47
CA MET A 5 11.14 -8.21 21.13
C MET A 5 11.88 -9.56 21.14
N PRO A 6 11.33 -10.57 21.86
CA PRO A 6 12.02 -11.84 22.06
C PRO A 6 12.41 -12.50 20.74
N LEU A 7 11.49 -12.65 19.78
CA LEU A 7 11.79 -13.29 18.49
C LEU A 7 12.91 -12.61 17.69
N VAL A 8 13.10 -11.31 17.87
CA VAL A 8 14.18 -10.57 17.19
C VAL A 8 15.51 -10.79 17.90
N MET A 9 15.48 -11.10 19.19
CA MET A 9 16.68 -11.24 20.03
C MET A 9 17.12 -12.69 20.24
N ASP A 10 16.26 -13.67 19.98
CA ASP A 10 16.60 -15.07 20.09
C ASP A 10 17.62 -15.47 19.02
N GLY A 11 18.52 -16.38 19.33
CA GLY A 11 19.62 -16.77 18.45
C GLY A 11 20.74 -15.74 18.24
N ARG A 12 20.62 -14.51 18.80
CA ARG A 12 21.70 -13.51 18.68
C ARG A 12 22.78 -13.71 19.75
N ALA A 13 24.03 -13.50 19.35
CA ALA A 13 25.18 -13.51 20.29
C ALA A 13 24.98 -12.42 21.35
N LEU A 14 25.38 -12.71 22.59
CA LEU A 14 25.20 -11.82 23.75
C LEU A 14 26.03 -10.53 23.62
N ASP A 15 27.17 -10.61 22.95
CA ASP A 15 28.12 -9.53 22.70
C ASP A 15 27.77 -8.72 21.43
N GLN A 16 26.75 -9.11 20.65
CA GLN A 16 26.33 -8.37 19.50
C GLN A 16 25.75 -7.01 19.93
N PRO A 17 26.34 -5.86 19.49
CA PRO A 17 25.84 -4.56 19.87
C PRO A 17 24.48 -4.30 19.25
N MET A 18 23.47 -4.10 20.10
CA MET A 18 22.09 -3.84 19.69
C MET A 18 21.51 -2.67 20.49
N ALA A 19 20.81 -1.78 19.80
CA ALA A 19 20.08 -0.68 20.43
C ALA A 19 18.68 -0.59 19.84
N ALA A 20 17.71 -0.17 20.65
CA ALA A 20 16.35 0.08 20.19
C ALA A 20 15.72 1.27 20.95
N THR A 21 14.88 2.01 20.29
CA THR A 21 13.98 2.99 20.90
C THR A 21 12.61 2.34 21.05
N ARG A 22 12.04 2.42 22.26
CA ARG A 22 10.71 1.88 22.55
C ARG A 22 9.67 2.99 22.62
N VAL A 23 8.55 2.80 21.92
CA VAL A 23 7.35 3.63 22.02
C VAL A 23 6.24 2.77 22.65
N ALA A 24 5.95 2.99 23.92
CA ALA A 24 5.00 2.15 24.68
C ALA A 24 3.53 2.36 24.25
N ARG A 25 3.21 3.49 23.62
CA ARG A 25 1.85 3.86 23.18
C ARG A 25 1.62 3.58 21.69
N GLY A 26 2.38 2.65 21.10
CA GLY A 26 2.13 2.20 19.74
C GLY A 26 0.74 1.60 19.61
N THR A 27 0.09 1.82 18.46
CA THR A 27 -1.29 1.38 18.24
C THR A 27 -1.36 0.53 16.97
N ASP A 28 -2.11 -0.57 17.03
CA ASP A 28 -2.56 -1.29 15.85
C ASP A 28 -3.99 -0.91 15.51
N ILE A 29 -4.28 -0.75 14.21
CA ILE A 29 -5.61 -0.32 13.74
C ILE A 29 -6.13 -1.32 12.72
N ASN A 30 -7.34 -1.83 12.95
CA ASN A 30 -8.12 -2.50 11.92
C ASN A 30 -8.78 -1.44 11.02
N PHE A 31 -8.12 -1.12 9.90
CA PHE A 31 -8.61 -0.09 8.97
C PHE A 31 -9.97 -0.42 8.37
N GLY A 32 -10.32 -1.69 8.22
CA GLY A 32 -11.65 -2.08 7.77
C GLY A 32 -12.74 -1.71 8.77
N ALA A 33 -12.52 -2.00 10.05
CA ALA A 33 -13.43 -1.62 11.12
C ALA A 33 -13.51 -0.10 11.29
N LEU A 34 -12.36 0.59 11.26
CA LEU A 34 -12.30 2.05 11.32
C LEU A 34 -13.08 2.69 10.17
N THR A 35 -12.91 2.20 8.94
CA THR A 35 -13.64 2.73 7.78
C THR A 35 -15.14 2.57 7.95
N ARG A 36 -15.61 1.42 8.43
CA ARG A 36 -17.05 1.21 8.71
C ARG A 36 -17.57 2.19 9.77
N ALA A 37 -16.79 2.39 10.83
CA ALA A 37 -17.19 3.34 11.89
C ALA A 37 -17.21 4.80 11.42
N LEU A 38 -16.26 5.19 10.56
CA LEU A 38 -16.22 6.56 10.00
C LEU A 38 -17.32 6.82 8.97
N LEU A 39 -17.88 5.76 8.37
CA LEU A 39 -18.97 5.86 7.40
C LEU A 39 -20.35 5.75 8.06
N ASP A 40 -20.42 5.60 9.38
CA ASP A 40 -21.69 5.59 10.08
C ASP A 40 -22.42 6.93 9.88
N GLY A 41 -23.69 6.86 9.47
CA GLY A 41 -24.51 8.03 9.11
C GLY A 41 -24.23 8.65 7.72
N VAL A 42 -23.30 8.07 6.94
CA VAL A 42 -23.04 8.51 5.55
C VAL A 42 -23.85 7.65 4.57
N ASP A 43 -24.47 8.28 3.55
CA ASP A 43 -25.13 7.53 2.45
C ASP A 43 -24.06 6.81 1.59
N VAL A 44 -23.84 5.53 1.88
CA VAL A 44 -22.85 4.69 1.19
C VAL A 44 -23.55 3.77 0.20
N ARG A 45 -23.27 3.95 -1.08
CA ARG A 45 -23.83 3.15 -2.16
C ARG A 45 -22.84 2.09 -2.63
N LEU A 46 -22.94 0.90 -2.06
CA LEU A 46 -22.13 -0.25 -2.46
C LEU A 46 -22.60 -0.81 -3.81
N GLY A 47 -21.72 -1.56 -4.48
CA GLY A 47 -22.01 -2.13 -5.80
C GLY A 47 -22.09 -1.13 -6.95
N HIS A 48 -21.74 0.13 -6.70
CA HIS A 48 -21.71 1.17 -7.73
C HIS A 48 -20.28 1.44 -8.18
N GLN A 49 -19.99 1.31 -9.47
CA GLN A 49 -18.68 1.62 -10.05
C GLN A 49 -18.73 2.94 -10.79
N VAL A 50 -18.07 3.96 -10.27
CA VAL A 50 -17.90 5.23 -10.99
C VAL A 50 -17.07 5.00 -12.25
N ARG A 51 -17.58 5.49 -13.38
CA ARG A 51 -17.01 5.34 -14.71
C ARG A 51 -16.49 6.63 -15.31
N GLY A 52 -17.15 7.74 -14.98
CA GLY A 52 -16.82 9.05 -15.51
C GLY A 52 -17.16 10.15 -14.54
N LEU A 53 -16.54 11.30 -14.77
CA LEU A 53 -16.76 12.55 -14.08
C LEU A 53 -16.75 13.64 -15.13
N GLU A 54 -17.84 14.36 -15.27
CA GLU A 54 -17.96 15.46 -16.21
C GLU A 54 -18.33 16.75 -15.47
N ARG A 55 -17.71 17.85 -15.87
CA ARG A 55 -18.06 19.15 -15.32
C ARG A 55 -19.36 19.63 -15.91
N GLY A 56 -20.38 19.76 -15.06
CA GLY A 56 -21.66 20.35 -15.37
C GLY A 56 -21.70 21.83 -15.03
N TRP A 57 -22.86 22.46 -15.30
CA TRP A 57 -23.04 23.90 -15.04
C TRP A 57 -23.01 24.26 -13.55
N ALA A 58 -23.61 23.43 -12.70
CA ALA A 58 -23.69 23.66 -11.23
C ALA A 58 -22.74 22.82 -10.40
N GLY A 59 -21.80 22.10 -11.04
CA GLY A 59 -20.91 21.18 -10.33
C GLY A 59 -20.40 20.05 -11.21
N TRP A 60 -20.59 18.83 -10.77
CA TRP A 60 -20.11 17.61 -11.41
C TRP A 60 -21.25 16.64 -11.67
N CYS A 61 -21.25 16.04 -12.84
CA CYS A 61 -22.03 14.85 -13.15
C CYS A 61 -21.12 13.61 -12.93
N VAL A 62 -21.54 12.71 -12.07
CA VAL A 62 -20.83 11.48 -11.72
C VAL A 62 -21.56 10.31 -12.39
N GLU A 63 -20.95 9.73 -13.40
CA GLU A 63 -21.47 8.53 -14.04
C GLU A 63 -21.02 7.27 -13.30
N ALA A 64 -21.97 6.44 -12.94
CA ALA A 64 -21.71 5.15 -12.30
C ALA A 64 -22.48 4.03 -12.99
N ARG A 65 -22.01 2.81 -12.74
CA ARG A 65 -22.70 1.60 -13.15
C ARG A 65 -23.01 0.78 -11.90
N ASP A 66 -24.25 0.35 -11.72
CA ASP A 66 -24.68 -0.47 -10.60
C ASP A 66 -24.28 -1.95 -10.76
N GLY A 67 -24.62 -2.78 -9.77
CA GLY A 67 -24.35 -4.22 -9.78
C GLY A 67 -25.11 -5.00 -10.85
N ALA A 68 -26.20 -4.45 -11.39
CA ALA A 68 -26.96 -5.01 -12.51
C ALA A 68 -26.42 -4.54 -13.88
N GLY A 69 -25.43 -3.66 -13.89
CA GLY A 69 -24.80 -3.11 -15.09
C GLY A 69 -25.54 -1.91 -15.68
N GLN A 70 -26.55 -1.36 -14.98
CA GLN A 70 -27.29 -0.17 -15.42
C GLN A 70 -26.46 1.09 -15.17
N SER A 71 -26.53 2.04 -16.10
CA SER A 71 -25.90 3.34 -15.95
C SER A 71 -26.77 4.25 -15.09
N ILE A 72 -26.15 4.89 -14.11
CA ILE A 72 -26.77 5.83 -13.17
C ILE A 72 -25.93 7.09 -13.15
N SER A 73 -26.59 8.24 -13.04
CA SER A 73 -25.94 9.54 -12.95
C SER A 73 -26.31 10.24 -11.66
N PHE A 74 -25.32 10.90 -11.05
CA PHE A 74 -25.48 11.72 -9.86
C PHE A 74 -24.92 13.11 -10.12
N GLU A 75 -25.61 14.12 -9.66
CA GLU A 75 -25.09 15.49 -9.66
C GLU A 75 -24.56 15.85 -8.28
N ALA A 76 -23.40 16.50 -8.24
CA ALA A 76 -22.79 16.97 -7.00
C ALA A 76 -22.04 18.29 -7.21
N PRO A 77 -22.15 19.25 -6.29
CA PRO A 77 -21.41 20.51 -6.38
C PRO A 77 -19.90 20.29 -6.23
N PHE A 78 -19.49 19.23 -5.55
CA PHE A 78 -18.10 18.87 -5.30
C PHE A 78 -17.91 17.35 -5.31
N VAL A 79 -16.78 16.88 -5.83
CA VAL A 79 -16.40 15.45 -5.84
C VAL A 79 -15.00 15.29 -5.25
N PHE A 80 -14.88 14.42 -4.26
CA PHE A 80 -13.59 13.98 -3.72
C PHE A 80 -13.24 12.60 -4.28
N LEU A 81 -12.09 12.48 -4.94
CA LEU A 81 -11.60 11.24 -5.52
C LEU A 81 -10.76 10.44 -4.52
N GLY A 82 -11.39 9.61 -3.72
CA GLY A 82 -10.76 8.68 -2.77
C GLY A 82 -10.65 7.24 -3.31
N ALA A 83 -10.58 7.03 -4.63
CA ALA A 83 -10.70 5.71 -5.26
C ALA A 83 -9.38 4.89 -5.29
N GLY A 84 -8.36 5.27 -4.52
CA GLY A 84 -7.07 4.58 -4.51
C GLY A 84 -6.48 4.49 -5.93
N GLY A 85 -6.11 3.28 -6.38
CA GLY A 85 -5.62 3.07 -7.75
C GLY A 85 -6.62 3.42 -8.86
N GLY A 86 -7.92 3.50 -8.55
CA GLY A 86 -8.95 3.96 -9.49
C GLY A 86 -8.99 5.47 -9.69
N SER A 87 -8.32 6.25 -8.85
CA SER A 87 -8.35 7.72 -8.92
C SER A 87 -7.73 8.27 -10.20
N LEU A 88 -6.59 7.74 -10.64
CA LEU A 88 -5.93 8.21 -11.86
C LEU A 88 -6.80 8.04 -13.11
N PRO A 89 -7.39 6.87 -13.41
CA PRO A 89 -8.27 6.71 -14.55
C PRO A 89 -9.50 7.65 -14.52
N LEU A 90 -10.08 7.90 -13.34
CA LEU A 90 -11.19 8.84 -13.20
C LEU A 90 -10.73 10.27 -13.43
N LEU A 91 -9.62 10.68 -12.84
CA LEU A 91 -9.01 11.99 -13.02
C LEU A 91 -8.69 12.25 -14.51
N GLN A 92 -8.14 11.25 -15.20
CA GLN A 92 -7.84 11.37 -16.63
C GLN A 92 -9.09 11.50 -17.53
N ARG A 93 -10.26 11.10 -17.04
CA ARG A 93 -11.55 11.23 -17.75
C ARG A 93 -12.32 12.49 -17.36
N SER A 94 -11.94 13.14 -16.26
CA SER A 94 -12.67 14.31 -15.73
C SER A 94 -12.58 15.58 -16.57
N GLY A 95 -11.75 15.60 -17.62
CA GLY A 95 -11.53 16.80 -18.43
C GLY A 95 -10.68 17.89 -17.78
N ILE A 96 -10.21 17.69 -16.53
CA ILE A 96 -9.38 18.65 -15.80
C ILE A 96 -8.02 18.79 -16.51
N ALA A 97 -7.68 19.99 -16.95
CA ALA A 97 -6.47 20.23 -17.73
C ALA A 97 -5.20 19.97 -16.92
N GLU A 98 -5.20 20.34 -15.66
CA GLU A 98 -4.11 20.17 -14.70
C GLU A 98 -3.81 18.69 -14.41
N ALA A 99 -4.78 17.82 -14.68
CA ALA A 99 -4.63 16.37 -14.49
C ALA A 99 -3.79 15.68 -15.57
N LYS A 100 -3.62 16.33 -16.74
CA LYS A 100 -2.99 15.72 -17.92
C LYS A 100 -1.57 15.17 -17.68
N PRO A 101 -0.67 15.84 -16.94
CA PRO A 101 0.69 15.36 -16.75
C PRO A 101 0.82 14.24 -15.70
N TYR A 102 -0.24 13.91 -14.96
CA TYR A 102 -0.17 12.91 -13.91
C TYR A 102 -0.14 11.50 -14.47
N GLY A 103 0.79 10.70 -13.94
CA GLY A 103 0.91 9.27 -14.15
C GLY A 103 0.92 8.50 -12.84
N ALA A 104 0.88 7.18 -12.88
CA ALA A 104 1.01 6.33 -11.72
C ALA A 104 2.00 5.19 -12.00
N PHE A 105 2.73 4.80 -10.97
CA PHE A 105 3.58 3.63 -10.98
C PHE A 105 3.11 2.67 -9.87
N PRO A 106 2.43 1.57 -10.21
CA PRO A 106 1.82 0.71 -9.22
C PRO A 106 2.85 -0.17 -8.53
N VAL A 107 3.12 0.16 -7.26
CA VAL A 107 3.97 -0.64 -6.36
C VAL A 107 3.08 -1.23 -5.28
N SER A 108 3.19 -2.53 -5.06
CA SER A 108 2.48 -3.25 -4.01
C SER A 108 3.41 -3.66 -2.87
N GLY A 109 2.87 -3.84 -1.67
CA GLY A 109 3.56 -4.47 -0.56
C GLY A 109 3.18 -5.94 -0.44
N GLN A 110 4.16 -6.83 -0.37
CA GLN A 110 3.98 -8.25 -0.12
C GLN A 110 4.50 -8.58 1.28
N TRP A 111 3.78 -9.47 1.98
CA TRP A 111 4.10 -9.83 3.36
C TRP A 111 4.27 -11.33 3.51
N LEU A 112 5.24 -11.73 4.33
CA LEU A 112 5.28 -13.07 4.91
C LEU A 112 4.36 -13.04 6.13
N ILE A 113 3.50 -14.04 6.26
CA ILE A 113 2.51 -14.11 7.35
C ILE A 113 2.75 -15.40 8.13
N CYS A 114 2.98 -15.28 9.43
CA CYS A 114 3.01 -16.39 10.37
C CYS A 114 1.67 -16.47 11.12
N ARG A 115 1.07 -17.66 11.10
CA ARG A 115 -0.17 -17.98 11.83
C ARG A 115 0.03 -19.07 12.89
N ASN A 116 1.28 -19.44 13.19
CA ASN A 116 1.59 -20.39 14.24
C ASN A 116 1.33 -19.76 15.61
N PRO A 117 0.38 -20.30 16.42
CA PRO A 117 0.01 -19.69 17.70
C PRO A 117 1.17 -19.62 18.70
N ALA A 118 2.07 -20.60 18.70
CA ALA A 118 3.22 -20.61 19.61
C ALA A 118 4.20 -19.48 19.29
N VAL A 119 4.46 -19.23 18.00
CA VAL A 119 5.33 -18.13 17.55
C VAL A 119 4.67 -16.77 17.82
N ILE A 120 3.35 -16.67 17.53
CA ILE A 120 2.59 -15.43 17.75
C ILE A 120 2.55 -15.08 19.25
N ALA A 121 2.38 -16.07 20.13
CA ALA A 121 2.34 -15.85 21.58
C ALA A 121 3.66 -15.30 22.14
N ALA A 122 4.78 -15.59 21.48
CA ALA A 122 6.10 -15.15 21.90
C ALA A 122 6.42 -13.68 21.53
N HIS A 123 5.54 -12.98 20.78
CA HIS A 123 5.85 -11.63 20.29
C HIS A 123 4.63 -10.72 20.30
N ASP A 124 4.77 -9.53 20.88
CA ASP A 124 3.70 -8.54 20.98
C ASP A 124 4.24 -7.14 20.75
N ALA A 125 4.83 -6.93 19.59
CA ALA A 125 5.43 -5.65 19.21
C ALA A 125 5.36 -5.41 17.69
N LYS A 126 5.59 -4.17 17.30
CA LYS A 126 5.96 -3.78 15.94
C LYS A 126 7.42 -3.36 15.99
N VAL A 127 8.28 -4.09 15.29
CA VAL A 127 9.72 -3.87 15.31
C VAL A 127 10.20 -3.46 13.92
N TYR A 128 10.67 -2.23 13.82
CA TYR A 128 11.25 -1.68 12.59
C TYR A 128 12.77 -1.78 12.64
N GLY A 129 13.37 -2.27 11.57
CA GLY A 129 14.82 -2.23 11.41
C GLY A 129 15.32 -0.82 11.07
N LYS A 130 16.62 -0.60 11.23
CA LYS A 130 17.27 0.62 10.79
C LYS A 130 17.46 0.58 9.28
N ALA A 131 17.00 1.62 8.56
CA ALA A 131 17.30 1.77 7.15
C ALA A 131 18.80 1.99 6.91
N ALA A 132 19.33 1.45 5.82
CA ALA A 132 20.68 1.80 5.37
C ALA A 132 20.74 3.29 5.01
N VAL A 133 21.92 3.90 5.15
CA VAL A 133 22.11 5.31 4.78
C VAL A 133 21.78 5.47 3.28
N GLY A 134 20.92 6.43 2.96
CA GLY A 134 20.47 6.68 1.59
C GLY A 134 19.34 5.76 1.08
N ALA A 135 18.91 4.78 1.87
CA ALA A 135 17.77 3.94 1.48
C ALA A 135 16.44 4.71 1.62
N PRO A 136 15.46 4.45 0.73
CA PRO A 136 14.14 5.06 0.87
C PRO A 136 13.49 4.71 2.22
N PRO A 137 12.73 5.62 2.85
CA PRO A 137 12.15 5.42 4.19
C PRO A 137 11.29 4.15 4.33
N MET A 138 10.70 3.67 3.23
CA MET A 138 9.84 2.48 3.20
C MET A 138 10.57 1.19 2.79
N SER A 139 11.90 1.20 2.78
CA SER A 139 12.71 0.10 2.24
C SER A 139 13.01 -1.01 3.24
N VAL A 140 12.72 -0.80 4.52
CA VAL A 140 13.09 -1.75 5.57
C VAL A 140 11.91 -2.62 5.94
N PRO A 141 12.01 -3.93 5.76
CA PRO A 141 11.02 -4.84 6.32
C PRO A 141 10.93 -4.68 7.83
N HIS A 142 9.76 -4.87 8.37
CA HIS A 142 9.48 -4.82 9.79
C HIS A 142 8.64 -6.02 10.22
N LEU A 143 8.74 -6.38 11.49
CA LEU A 143 7.97 -7.45 12.10
C LEU A 143 6.81 -6.83 12.86
N ASP A 144 5.59 -7.10 12.42
CA ASP A 144 4.38 -6.54 12.99
C ASP A 144 3.51 -7.62 13.62
N THR A 145 3.17 -7.46 14.89
CA THR A 145 1.98 -8.10 15.46
C THR A 145 0.75 -7.33 14.99
N ARG A 146 -0.20 -8.03 14.35
CA ARG A 146 -1.44 -7.44 13.83
C ARG A 146 -2.66 -8.16 14.40
N TRP A 147 -3.65 -7.35 14.76
CA TRP A 147 -4.98 -7.83 15.12
C TRP A 147 -5.98 -7.41 14.04
N ILE A 148 -6.57 -8.39 13.38
CA ILE A 148 -7.54 -8.15 12.30
C ILE A 148 -8.74 -9.05 12.56
N ASP A 149 -9.92 -8.45 12.77
CA ASP A 149 -11.18 -9.13 13.02
C ASP A 149 -11.12 -10.16 14.18
N GLY A 150 -10.35 -9.84 15.22
CA GLY A 150 -10.16 -10.69 16.40
C GLY A 150 -9.07 -11.76 16.25
N GLU A 151 -8.48 -11.91 15.08
CA GLU A 151 -7.36 -12.83 14.83
C GLU A 151 -6.02 -12.13 14.93
N ARG A 152 -5.07 -12.78 15.58
CA ARG A 152 -3.70 -12.31 15.71
C ARG A 152 -2.79 -13.02 14.73
N ALA A 153 -1.93 -12.27 14.07
CA ALA A 153 -0.91 -12.78 13.17
C ALA A 153 0.39 -11.97 13.28
N LEU A 154 1.52 -12.59 12.92
CA LEU A 154 2.77 -11.86 12.71
C LEU A 154 2.99 -11.67 11.22
N LEU A 155 3.30 -10.46 10.84
CA LEU A 155 3.61 -10.06 9.46
C LEU A 155 5.04 -9.56 9.38
N PHE A 156 5.79 -10.07 8.40
CA PHE A 156 7.12 -9.56 8.09
C PHE A 156 7.16 -9.01 6.66
N GLY A 157 7.60 -7.77 6.50
CA GLY A 157 7.60 -7.03 5.23
C GLY A 157 7.52 -5.52 5.46
N PRO A 158 7.03 -4.74 4.48
CA PRO A 158 6.65 -5.17 3.14
C PRO A 158 7.85 -5.41 2.22
N TYR A 159 7.70 -6.36 1.30
CA TYR A 159 8.56 -6.47 0.12
C TYR A 159 7.86 -5.80 -1.05
N ALA A 160 8.60 -5.04 -1.84
CA ALA A 160 7.98 -4.40 -3.00
C ALA A 160 7.59 -5.43 -4.05
N GLY A 161 6.38 -5.31 -4.56
CA GLY A 161 5.89 -6.03 -5.71
C GLY A 161 5.48 -5.05 -6.82
N PHE A 162 5.39 -5.55 -8.02
CA PHE A 162 4.92 -4.78 -9.17
C PHE A 162 3.74 -5.49 -9.84
N SER A 163 2.76 -4.72 -10.26
CA SER A 163 1.66 -5.18 -11.10
C SER A 163 1.22 -4.04 -12.00
N THR A 164 0.84 -4.34 -13.23
CA THR A 164 0.22 -3.34 -14.11
C THR A 164 -1.23 -3.04 -13.74
N ARG A 165 -1.82 -3.77 -12.80
CA ARG A 165 -3.14 -3.50 -12.25
C ARG A 165 -3.06 -2.39 -11.21
N PHE A 166 -3.96 -1.43 -11.27
CA PHE A 166 -4.07 -0.36 -10.26
C PHE A 166 -4.87 -0.78 -9.02
N LEU A 167 -5.72 -1.78 -9.14
CA LEU A 167 -6.54 -2.35 -8.06
C LEU A 167 -6.42 -3.87 -8.06
N LYS A 168 -6.67 -4.52 -6.92
CA LYS A 168 -6.65 -5.99 -6.80
C LYS A 168 -7.54 -6.68 -7.86
N ARG A 169 -8.69 -6.08 -8.17
CA ARG A 169 -9.64 -6.54 -9.21
C ARG A 169 -9.53 -5.74 -10.50
N GLY A 170 -8.43 -5.01 -10.68
CA GLY A 170 -8.16 -4.24 -11.89
C GLY A 170 -7.71 -5.10 -13.07
N SER A 171 -7.53 -4.46 -14.22
CA SER A 171 -7.05 -5.05 -15.46
C SER A 171 -5.53 -4.95 -15.56
N LEU A 172 -4.88 -5.93 -16.18
CA LEU A 172 -3.45 -5.83 -16.56
C LEU A 172 -3.21 -4.68 -17.54
N LEU A 173 -4.25 -4.17 -18.18
CA LEU A 173 -4.19 -3.03 -19.08
C LEU A 173 -4.34 -1.67 -18.38
N ASP A 174 -4.49 -1.62 -17.04
CA ASP A 174 -4.68 -0.35 -16.35
C ASP A 174 -3.48 0.58 -16.53
N LEU A 175 -2.26 0.09 -16.29
CA LEU A 175 -1.05 0.87 -16.50
C LEU A 175 -0.84 1.26 -17.97
N PRO A 176 -0.84 0.35 -18.96
CA PRO A 176 -0.72 0.74 -20.37
C PRO A 176 -1.75 1.78 -20.81
N ARG A 177 -3.02 1.62 -20.40
CA ARG A 177 -4.08 2.57 -20.74
C ARG A 177 -3.98 3.92 -20.06
N SER A 178 -3.24 4.01 -18.96
CA SER A 178 -3.01 5.27 -18.25
C SER A 178 -1.91 6.12 -18.87
N VAL A 179 -1.05 5.51 -19.70
CA VAL A 179 0.02 6.22 -20.41
C VAL A 179 -0.57 6.99 -21.58
N ARG A 180 -0.33 8.29 -21.60
CA ARG A 180 -0.79 9.23 -22.62
C ARG A 180 0.38 10.11 -23.07
N THR A 181 0.26 10.71 -24.24
CA THR A 181 1.29 11.66 -24.74
C THR A 181 1.55 12.79 -23.75
N SER A 182 0.50 13.24 -23.04
CA SER A 182 0.59 14.32 -22.05
C SER A 182 1.36 13.96 -20.76
N ASN A 183 1.40 12.68 -20.37
CA ASN A 183 2.07 12.25 -19.12
C ASN A 183 3.33 11.41 -19.36
N LEU A 184 3.62 11.02 -20.59
CA LEU A 184 4.78 10.17 -20.90
C LEU A 184 6.10 10.88 -20.56
N LEU A 185 6.30 12.09 -21.08
CA LEU A 185 7.52 12.87 -20.82
C LEU A 185 7.66 13.22 -19.33
N PRO A 186 6.67 13.75 -18.62
CA PRO A 186 6.72 13.92 -17.18
C PRO A 186 7.09 12.66 -16.42
N SER A 187 6.49 11.51 -16.77
CA SER A 187 6.78 10.23 -16.10
C SER A 187 8.22 9.78 -16.33
N LEU A 188 8.75 9.92 -17.54
CA LEU A 188 10.16 9.63 -17.83
C LEU A 188 11.12 10.55 -17.08
N GLN A 189 10.81 11.85 -16.99
CA GLN A 189 11.61 12.82 -16.23
C GLN A 189 11.64 12.49 -14.74
N VAL A 190 10.50 12.11 -14.15
CA VAL A 190 10.43 11.67 -12.74
C VAL A 190 11.26 10.41 -12.54
N GLY A 191 11.15 9.43 -13.43
CA GLY A 191 11.95 8.20 -13.37
C GLY A 191 13.46 8.48 -13.45
N ALA A 192 13.88 9.35 -14.35
CA ALA A 192 15.28 9.73 -14.51
C ALA A 192 15.83 10.49 -13.28
N ARG A 193 15.04 11.41 -12.72
CA ARG A 193 15.42 12.18 -11.52
C ARG A 193 15.50 11.32 -10.26
N ASN A 194 14.79 10.18 -10.24
CA ASN A 194 14.73 9.26 -9.11
C ASN A 194 15.28 7.88 -9.50
N PHE A 195 16.34 7.85 -10.30
CA PHE A 195 16.88 6.61 -10.86
C PHE A 195 17.29 5.60 -9.78
N ASP A 196 17.87 6.04 -8.68
CA ASP A 196 18.25 5.17 -7.56
C ASP A 196 17.02 4.49 -6.93
N LEU A 197 15.90 5.23 -6.79
CA LEU A 197 14.64 4.65 -6.33
C LEU A 197 14.09 3.63 -7.34
N VAL A 198 14.14 3.92 -8.62
CA VAL A 198 13.71 3.00 -9.68
C VAL A 198 14.54 1.73 -9.63
N ARG A 199 15.87 1.84 -9.59
CA ARG A 199 16.80 0.71 -9.47
C ARG A 199 16.52 -0.12 -8.22
N TYR A 200 16.32 0.53 -7.09
CA TYR A 200 15.95 -0.14 -5.82
C TYR A 200 14.64 -0.93 -5.99
N LEU A 201 13.58 -0.32 -6.49
CA LEU A 201 12.28 -0.97 -6.67
C LEU A 201 12.35 -2.16 -7.63
N VAL A 202 13.09 -2.03 -8.74
CA VAL A 202 13.32 -3.14 -9.67
C VAL A 202 14.05 -4.28 -8.97
N GLY A 203 15.09 -4.00 -8.18
CA GLY A 203 15.81 -5.01 -7.39
C GLY A 203 14.90 -5.72 -6.39
N GLN A 204 14.00 -4.98 -5.72
CA GLN A 204 13.04 -5.56 -4.77
C GLN A 204 12.01 -6.47 -5.46
N VAL A 205 11.49 -6.05 -6.62
CA VAL A 205 10.50 -6.84 -7.39
C VAL A 205 11.11 -8.15 -7.89
N LEU A 206 12.38 -8.15 -8.24
CA LEU A 206 13.09 -9.32 -8.75
C LEU A 206 13.59 -10.27 -7.65
N GLN A 207 13.41 -9.94 -6.38
CA GLN A 207 13.80 -10.82 -5.27
C GLN A 207 13.06 -12.15 -5.33
N THR A 208 13.83 -13.24 -5.20
CA THR A 208 13.29 -14.58 -5.06
C THR A 208 12.70 -14.80 -3.65
N LYS A 209 11.94 -15.88 -3.48
CA LYS A 209 11.42 -16.28 -2.17
C LYS A 209 12.56 -16.56 -1.18
N GLU A 210 13.64 -17.19 -1.64
CA GLU A 210 14.82 -17.52 -0.84
C GLU A 210 15.53 -16.25 -0.35
N GLN A 211 15.67 -15.23 -1.21
CA GLN A 211 16.25 -13.94 -0.82
C GLN A 211 15.40 -13.23 0.23
N ARG A 212 14.06 -13.27 0.10
CA ARG A 212 13.14 -12.72 1.09
C ARG A 212 13.23 -13.45 2.43
N LEU A 213 13.33 -14.79 2.40
CA LEU A 213 13.55 -15.60 3.61
C LEU A 213 14.93 -15.32 4.23
N ALA A 214 15.96 -15.09 3.42
CA ALA A 214 17.28 -14.69 3.94
C ALA A 214 17.20 -13.35 4.69
N THR A 215 16.45 -12.38 4.19
CA THR A 215 16.20 -11.12 4.89
C THR A 215 15.45 -11.34 6.20
N LEU A 216 14.44 -12.23 6.21
CA LEU A 216 13.74 -12.61 7.44
C LEU A 216 14.70 -13.21 8.46
N ARG A 217 15.58 -14.15 8.05
CA ARG A 217 16.55 -14.79 8.93
C ARG A 217 17.60 -13.83 9.52
N GLN A 218 17.93 -12.75 8.80
CA GLN A 218 18.77 -11.68 9.37
C GLN A 218 18.04 -10.93 10.50
N PHE A 219 16.73 -10.79 10.38
CA PHE A 219 15.89 -10.11 11.36
C PHE A 219 15.50 -11.03 12.52
N LEU A 220 15.20 -12.29 12.23
CA LEU A 220 14.86 -13.38 13.14
C LEU A 220 15.86 -14.52 12.92
N PRO A 221 16.94 -14.63 13.72
CA PRO A 221 18.01 -15.60 13.48
C PRO A 221 17.59 -17.07 13.67
N GLU A 222 16.58 -17.34 14.53
CA GLU A 222 16.03 -18.69 14.78
C GLU A 222 14.73 -18.97 14.04
#